data_f5e3389149c63bf387c0503904f97e1f
#
_entry.id   f5e3389149c63bf387c0503904f97e1f
#
_cell.length_a   1.000
_cell.length_b   1.000
_cell.length_c   1.000
_cell.angle_alpha   90.00
_cell.angle_beta   90.00
_cell.angle_gamma   90.00
#
_symmetry.space_group_name_H-M   'P 1'
#
loop_
_entity.id
_entity.type
_entity.pdbx_description
1 polymer ?
#
loop_
_entity_poly.entity_id
_entity_poly.type
_entity_poly.pdbx_seq_one_letter_code
_entity_poly.pdbx_strand_id
1 'polypeptide(L)'
;PEAKTDAEGKSRFSLTLSGSIERGEAIVSVTVKEGDDPAETITKEIPINLGKVNVDFYPEGGDLAAELPTRVYFYGRDPLGKPVHIAGRIVDSSDNEVAEVVTTYEGRGVFSLTAAAGEQFRLMLDNPVGVTKELPLPIASTERFATLDTGAGVFAASAPVTFTLTQRRPIKPLFVAAYCRGEMIAQQMIEADTYDSTDRPYASYG
;
A
#
# COMPACT_ATOMS: atom_id res chain seq x y z
N PRO A 1 34.57 16.38 -6.86
CA PRO A 1 34.54 17.74 -7.40
C PRO A 1 34.85 18.76 -6.30
N GLU A 2 35.51 19.84 -6.66
CA GLU A 2 35.70 20.99 -5.79
C GLU A 2 34.80 22.11 -6.29
N ALA A 3 34.21 22.84 -5.39
CA ALA A 3 33.36 24.00 -5.68
C ALA A 3 33.54 25.05 -4.60
N LYS A 4 33.32 26.32 -4.97
CA LYS A 4 33.27 27.42 -4.01
C LYS A 4 31.82 27.79 -3.73
N THR A 5 31.57 28.26 -2.52
CA THR A 5 30.27 28.82 -2.16
C THR A 5 30.10 30.22 -2.77
N ASP A 6 28.87 30.61 -3.05
CA ASP A 6 28.49 31.97 -3.41
C ASP A 6 28.53 32.91 -2.18
N ALA A 7 28.11 34.16 -2.37
CA ALA A 7 28.08 35.17 -1.31
C ALA A 7 27.10 34.84 -0.16
N GLU A 8 26.12 33.98 -0.44
CA GLU A 8 25.13 33.47 0.52
C GLU A 8 25.56 32.17 1.19
N GLY A 9 26.81 31.70 0.94
CA GLY A 9 27.33 30.45 1.49
C GLY A 9 26.78 29.17 0.84
N LYS A 10 26.19 29.27 -0.35
CA LYS A 10 25.59 28.13 -1.05
C LYS A 10 26.50 27.65 -2.18
N SER A 11 26.54 26.32 -2.36
CA SER A 11 27.19 25.70 -3.52
C SER A 11 26.27 24.58 -4.04
N ARG A 12 26.23 24.41 -5.37
CA ARG A 12 25.49 23.32 -6.03
C ARG A 12 26.47 22.52 -6.86
N PHE A 13 26.42 21.20 -6.67
CA PHE A 13 27.20 20.27 -7.45
C PHE A 13 26.33 19.07 -7.83
N SER A 14 26.69 18.41 -8.93
CA SER A 14 26.04 17.19 -9.41
C SER A 14 27.04 16.07 -9.47
N LEU A 15 26.64 14.90 -9.00
CA LEU A 15 27.42 13.67 -9.07
C LEU A 15 26.68 12.66 -9.94
N THR A 16 27.35 12.05 -10.88
CA THR A 16 26.83 10.94 -11.64
C THR A 16 27.17 9.64 -10.92
N LEU A 17 26.15 8.88 -10.56
CA LEU A 17 26.34 7.59 -9.91
C LEU A 17 26.80 6.54 -10.94
N SER A 18 27.66 5.63 -10.52
CA SER A 18 28.09 4.50 -11.37
C SER A 18 26.91 3.57 -11.65
N GLY A 19 26.77 3.09 -12.89
CA GLY A 19 25.74 2.11 -13.26
C GLY A 19 25.91 0.72 -12.62
N SER A 20 27.02 0.48 -11.90
CA SER A 20 27.34 -0.79 -11.24
C SER A 20 27.04 -0.82 -9.74
N ILE A 21 26.17 0.09 -9.26
CA ILE A 21 25.80 0.11 -7.84
C ILE A 21 24.86 -1.08 -7.55
N GLU A 22 25.34 -1.99 -6.70
CA GLU A 22 24.59 -3.19 -6.30
C GLU A 22 23.80 -3.01 -4.99
N ARG A 23 24.16 -1.99 -4.18
CA ARG A 23 23.52 -1.67 -2.91
C ARG A 23 22.90 -0.27 -2.96
N GLY A 24 21.67 -0.15 -2.47
CA GLY A 24 20.90 1.10 -2.48
C GLY A 24 21.34 2.15 -1.46
N GLU A 25 22.53 2.03 -0.88
CA GLU A 25 23.06 2.95 0.11
C GLU A 25 24.26 3.71 -0.48
N ALA A 26 24.14 5.02 -0.53
CA ALA A 26 25.29 5.89 -0.80
C ALA A 26 25.45 6.88 0.34
N ILE A 27 26.70 7.22 0.60
CA ILE A 27 27.06 8.26 1.56
C ILE A 27 27.72 9.38 0.76
N VAL A 28 27.19 10.59 0.89
CA VAL A 28 27.84 11.78 0.40
C VAL A 28 28.53 12.44 1.58
N SER A 29 29.85 12.62 1.44
CA SER A 29 30.64 13.38 2.38
C SER A 29 31.14 14.66 1.72
N VAL A 30 30.89 15.78 2.34
CA VAL A 30 31.35 17.10 1.88
C VAL A 30 32.31 17.67 2.94
N THR A 31 33.52 17.95 2.50
CA THR A 31 34.51 18.62 3.35
C THR A 31 34.54 20.11 3.00
N VAL A 32 34.25 20.94 3.98
CA VAL A 32 34.28 22.42 3.87
C VAL A 32 35.55 22.93 4.55
N LYS A 33 36.22 23.82 3.88
CA LYS A 33 37.38 24.50 4.42
C LYS A 33 37.27 26.02 4.18
N GLU A 34 37.48 26.82 5.23
CA GLU A 34 37.50 28.25 5.14
C GLU A 34 38.91 28.75 5.52
N GLY A 35 39.61 29.34 4.53
CA GLY A 35 40.96 29.85 4.75
C GLY A 35 41.92 28.79 5.31
N ASP A 36 42.56 29.13 6.44
CA ASP A 36 43.50 28.28 7.18
C ASP A 36 42.82 27.47 8.32
N ASP A 37 41.50 27.61 8.48
CA ASP A 37 40.78 26.92 9.52
C ASP A 37 40.73 25.39 9.29
N PRO A 38 40.55 24.60 10.35
CA PRO A 38 40.37 23.15 10.23
C PRO A 38 39.20 22.81 9.32
N ALA A 39 39.39 21.82 8.44
CA ALA A 39 38.32 21.34 7.55
C ALA A 39 37.21 20.62 8.34
N GLU A 40 35.97 20.98 8.07
CA GLU A 40 34.78 20.29 8.60
C GLU A 40 34.20 19.32 7.57
N THR A 41 33.86 18.10 7.98
CA THR A 41 33.26 17.11 7.09
C THR A 41 31.83 16.84 7.52
N ILE A 42 30.90 17.06 6.61
CA ILE A 42 29.47 16.76 6.77
C ILE A 42 29.16 15.52 5.93
N THR A 43 28.50 14.54 6.53
CA THR A 43 28.14 13.28 5.87
C THR A 43 26.63 13.12 5.87
N LYS A 44 26.07 12.70 4.73
CA LYS A 44 24.65 12.41 4.58
C LYS A 44 24.45 11.13 3.77
N GLU A 45 23.60 10.26 4.28
CA GLU A 45 23.12 9.10 3.53
C GLU A 45 22.15 9.54 2.42
N ILE A 46 22.33 8.97 1.24
CA ILE A 46 21.45 9.16 0.09
C ILE A 46 20.87 7.80 -0.30
N PRO A 47 19.55 7.63 -0.22
CA PRO A 47 18.93 6.43 -0.74
C PRO A 47 19.05 6.40 -2.28
N ILE A 48 19.63 5.32 -2.81
CA ILE A 48 19.70 5.08 -4.25
C ILE A 48 18.61 4.11 -4.64
N ASN A 49 17.75 4.53 -5.54
CA ASN A 49 16.78 3.63 -6.15
C ASN A 49 17.49 2.76 -7.20
N LEU A 50 17.59 1.46 -6.93
CA LEU A 50 18.16 0.47 -7.85
C LEU A 50 17.14 -0.05 -8.87
N GLY A 51 16.00 0.60 -9.02
CA GLY A 51 14.91 0.10 -9.87
C GLY A 51 14.27 -1.19 -9.36
N LYS A 52 14.50 -1.53 -8.10
CA LYS A 52 13.97 -2.74 -7.46
C LYS A 52 13.10 -2.35 -6.26
N VAL A 53 11.83 -2.67 -6.36
CA VAL A 53 10.85 -2.51 -5.28
C VAL A 53 10.13 -3.84 -5.09
N ASN A 54 9.89 -4.21 -3.85
CA ASN A 54 8.99 -5.30 -3.50
C ASN A 54 7.73 -4.69 -2.91
N VAL A 55 6.59 -5.13 -3.42
CA VAL A 55 5.28 -4.71 -2.92
C VAL A 55 4.52 -5.97 -2.55
N ASP A 56 4.09 -6.01 -1.31
CA ASP A 56 3.22 -7.06 -0.81
C ASP A 56 1.80 -6.50 -0.69
N PHE A 57 0.81 -7.28 -1.11
CA PHE A 57 -0.60 -6.93 -1.04
C PHE A 57 -1.32 -7.79 -0.02
N TYR A 58 -2.16 -7.16 0.78
CA TYR A 58 -2.91 -7.77 1.87
C TYR A 58 -4.38 -7.42 1.75
N PRO A 59 -5.17 -8.21 1.00
CA PRO A 59 -6.62 -8.03 0.95
C PRO A 59 -7.23 -8.17 2.34
N GLU A 60 -8.16 -7.30 2.70
CA GLU A 60 -8.89 -7.37 3.95
C GLU A 60 -9.70 -8.67 4.00
N GLY A 61 -9.51 -9.44 5.07
CA GLY A 61 -10.09 -10.78 5.19
C GLY A 61 -9.23 -11.90 4.58
N GLY A 62 -8.04 -11.61 4.04
CA GLY A 62 -7.04 -12.56 3.57
C GLY A 62 -7.01 -12.78 2.08
N ASP A 63 -8.15 -12.85 1.40
CA ASP A 63 -8.25 -13.07 -0.05
C ASP A 63 -8.96 -11.90 -0.74
N LEU A 64 -8.54 -11.59 -1.95
CA LEU A 64 -9.27 -10.68 -2.82
C LEU A 64 -10.56 -11.40 -3.27
N ALA A 65 -11.72 -10.87 -2.88
CA ALA A 65 -13.00 -11.49 -3.22
C ALA A 65 -13.44 -11.08 -4.63
N ALA A 66 -13.74 -12.07 -5.47
CA ALA A 66 -14.29 -11.79 -6.80
C ALA A 66 -15.67 -11.12 -6.71
N GLU A 67 -15.88 -10.08 -7.53
CA GLU A 67 -17.14 -9.34 -7.68
C GLU A 67 -17.64 -8.62 -6.41
N LEU A 68 -16.78 -8.52 -5.37
CA LEU A 68 -17.09 -7.78 -4.15
C LEU A 68 -16.07 -6.68 -3.92
N PRO A 69 -16.49 -5.51 -3.39
CA PRO A 69 -15.55 -4.48 -3.01
C PRO A 69 -14.65 -5.01 -1.90
N THR A 70 -13.36 -4.99 -2.15
CA THR A 70 -12.34 -5.45 -1.19
C THR A 70 -11.34 -4.34 -0.97
N ARG A 71 -11.07 -4.02 0.28
CA ARG A 71 -9.99 -3.14 0.66
C ARG A 71 -8.68 -3.93 0.63
N VAL A 72 -7.67 -3.37 -0.01
CA VAL A 72 -6.35 -3.98 -0.15
C VAL A 72 -5.31 -3.07 0.47
N TYR A 73 -4.70 -3.54 1.54
CA TYR A 73 -3.51 -2.89 2.10
C TYR A 73 -2.28 -3.32 1.32
N PHE A 74 -1.30 -2.46 1.24
CA PHE A 74 -0.03 -2.81 0.61
C PHE A 74 1.16 -2.25 1.40
N TYR A 75 2.30 -2.88 1.20
CA TYR A 75 3.56 -2.46 1.80
C TYR A 75 4.69 -2.52 0.76
N GLY A 76 5.25 -1.36 0.47
CA GLY A 76 6.38 -1.19 -0.44
C GLY A 76 7.70 -1.11 0.29
N ARG A 77 8.69 -1.89 -0.16
CA ARG A 77 10.03 -1.97 0.41
C ARG A 77 11.09 -2.03 -0.69
N ASP A 78 12.25 -1.49 -0.38
CA ASP A 78 13.45 -1.73 -1.18
C ASP A 78 14.01 -3.16 -0.93
N PRO A 79 15.06 -3.59 -1.66
CA PRO A 79 15.69 -4.90 -1.43
C PRO A 79 16.31 -5.08 -0.04
N LEU A 80 16.56 -4.01 0.69
CA LEU A 80 17.09 -4.04 2.06
C LEU A 80 15.99 -4.06 3.12
N GLY A 81 14.72 -4.03 2.69
CA GLY A 81 13.56 -4.04 3.56
C GLY A 81 13.16 -2.65 4.10
N LYS A 82 13.81 -1.58 3.66
CA LYS A 82 13.44 -0.21 4.06
C LYS A 82 12.16 0.22 3.35
N PRO A 83 11.25 0.95 4.03
CA PRO A 83 10.04 1.48 3.42
C PRO A 83 10.34 2.36 2.21
N VAL A 84 9.55 2.21 1.14
CA VAL A 84 9.64 3.02 -0.08
C VAL A 84 8.33 3.77 -0.27
N HIS A 85 8.43 5.06 -0.61
CA HIS A 85 7.28 5.82 -1.05
C HIS A 85 6.85 5.33 -2.44
N ILE A 86 5.59 4.88 -2.55
CA ILE A 86 4.99 4.38 -3.77
C ILE A 86 3.86 5.33 -4.18
N ALA A 87 3.85 5.68 -5.45
CA ALA A 87 2.70 6.24 -6.14
C ALA A 87 2.55 5.53 -7.48
N GLY A 88 1.32 5.25 -7.87
CA GLY A 88 1.02 4.52 -9.10
C GLY A 88 -0.45 4.18 -9.21
N ARG A 89 -0.76 3.25 -10.08
CA ARG A 89 -2.13 2.83 -10.39
C ARG A 89 -2.22 1.32 -10.54
N ILE A 90 -3.34 0.77 -10.14
CA ILE A 90 -3.70 -0.61 -10.45
C ILE A 90 -4.36 -0.60 -11.83
N VAL A 91 -3.91 -1.49 -12.69
CA VAL A 91 -4.46 -1.66 -14.04
C VAL A 91 -4.92 -3.09 -14.26
N ASP A 92 -5.90 -3.25 -15.12
CA ASP A 92 -6.39 -4.53 -15.60
C ASP A 92 -5.49 -5.13 -16.71
N SER A 93 -5.87 -6.25 -17.28
CA SER A 93 -5.16 -6.92 -18.39
C SER A 93 -5.13 -6.12 -19.69
N SER A 94 -5.97 -5.09 -19.82
CA SER A 94 -6.06 -4.18 -20.97
C SER A 94 -5.40 -2.82 -20.72
N ASP A 95 -4.66 -2.67 -19.62
CA ASP A 95 -4.03 -1.43 -19.16
C ASP A 95 -5.00 -0.30 -18.74
N ASN A 96 -6.28 -0.62 -18.52
CA ASN A 96 -7.21 0.34 -17.97
C ASN A 96 -6.95 0.52 -16.47
N GLU A 97 -6.92 1.77 -16.02
CA GLU A 97 -6.79 2.11 -14.61
C GLU A 97 -8.09 1.75 -13.87
N VAL A 98 -7.95 1.03 -12.75
CA VAL A 98 -9.06 0.62 -11.88
C VAL A 98 -8.96 1.19 -10.46
N ALA A 99 -7.77 1.58 -10.03
CA ALA A 99 -7.57 2.25 -8.75
C ALA A 99 -6.24 3.04 -8.73
N GLU A 100 -6.22 4.15 -8.02
CA GLU A 100 -5.01 4.90 -7.67
C GLU A 100 -4.37 4.33 -6.40
N VAL A 101 -3.03 4.35 -6.34
CA VAL A 101 -2.24 3.81 -5.23
C VAL A 101 -1.22 4.83 -4.77
N VAL A 102 -1.30 5.21 -3.49
CA VAL A 102 -0.32 6.10 -2.86
C VAL A 102 -0.03 5.61 -1.44
N THR A 103 1.25 5.57 -1.07
CA THR A 103 1.64 5.31 0.31
C THR A 103 1.30 6.49 1.21
N THR A 104 0.70 6.22 2.35
CA THR A 104 0.35 7.23 3.35
C THR A 104 1.39 7.35 4.46
N TYR A 105 2.00 6.23 4.86
CA TYR A 105 2.99 6.21 5.93
C TYR A 105 3.95 5.02 5.79
N GLU A 106 5.26 5.28 5.86
CA GLU A 106 6.33 4.26 5.89
C GLU A 106 6.13 3.12 4.88
N GLY A 107 5.95 3.45 3.61
CA GLY A 107 5.76 2.46 2.55
C GLY A 107 4.41 1.75 2.54
N ARG A 108 3.50 2.10 3.45
CA ARG A 108 2.17 1.49 3.56
C ARG A 108 1.10 2.37 2.95
N GLY A 109 0.10 1.74 2.37
CA GLY A 109 -1.07 2.40 1.85
C GLY A 109 -2.24 1.43 1.73
N VAL A 110 -3.35 1.95 1.24
CA VAL A 110 -4.59 1.18 1.06
C VAL A 110 -5.33 1.72 -0.15
N PHE A 111 -5.96 0.83 -0.89
CA PHE A 111 -6.90 1.14 -1.96
C PHE A 111 -8.08 0.16 -1.91
N SER A 112 -9.14 0.45 -2.65
CA SER A 112 -10.29 -0.45 -2.79
C SER A 112 -10.40 -0.91 -4.22
N LEU A 113 -10.73 -2.18 -4.42
CA LEU A 113 -10.86 -2.82 -5.72
C LEU A 113 -12.06 -3.76 -5.72
N THR A 114 -12.83 -3.73 -6.81
CA THR A 114 -13.81 -4.78 -7.12
C THR A 114 -13.27 -5.55 -8.31
N ALA A 115 -12.73 -6.74 -8.04
CA ALA A 115 -12.08 -7.58 -9.03
C ALA A 115 -13.07 -8.50 -9.70
N ALA A 116 -13.05 -8.61 -11.04
CA ALA A 116 -13.80 -9.64 -11.73
C ALA A 116 -13.16 -11.02 -11.51
N ALA A 117 -13.97 -12.07 -11.58
CA ALA A 117 -13.49 -13.44 -11.42
C ALA A 117 -12.47 -13.81 -12.50
N GLY A 118 -11.27 -14.25 -12.09
CA GLY A 118 -10.20 -14.66 -12.99
C GLY A 118 -9.45 -13.53 -13.69
N GLU A 119 -9.81 -12.29 -13.45
CA GLU A 119 -9.10 -11.14 -13.97
C GLU A 119 -7.77 -10.94 -13.25
N GLN A 120 -6.75 -10.51 -14.00
CA GLN A 120 -5.43 -10.24 -13.48
C GLN A 120 -5.19 -8.75 -13.43
N PHE A 121 -4.76 -8.29 -12.26
CA PHE A 121 -4.40 -6.89 -12.04
C PHE A 121 -2.92 -6.78 -11.71
N ARG A 122 -2.33 -5.63 -12.03
CA ARG A 122 -0.97 -5.31 -11.65
C ARG A 122 -0.84 -3.86 -11.24
N LEU A 123 0.12 -3.59 -10.36
CA LEU A 123 0.50 -2.25 -9.99
C LEU A 123 1.51 -1.70 -11.00
N MET A 124 1.18 -0.61 -11.63
CA MET A 124 2.10 0.23 -12.41
C MET A 124 2.57 1.39 -11.55
N LEU A 125 3.89 1.50 -11.40
CA LEU A 125 4.51 2.53 -10.57
C LEU A 125 4.81 3.78 -11.39
N ASP A 126 4.37 4.92 -10.89
CA ASP A 126 4.80 6.24 -11.33
C ASP A 126 5.97 6.75 -10.46
N ASN A 127 6.00 6.34 -9.19
CA ASN A 127 7.11 6.55 -8.26
C ASN A 127 7.32 5.30 -7.38
N PRO A 128 8.54 4.80 -7.19
CA PRO A 128 9.80 5.26 -7.82
C PRO A 128 9.88 4.91 -9.31
N VAL A 129 10.49 5.80 -10.08
CA VAL A 129 10.71 5.58 -11.51
C VAL A 129 11.77 4.50 -11.78
N GLY A 130 11.70 3.85 -12.96
CA GLY A 130 12.72 2.88 -13.39
C GLY A 130 12.55 1.47 -12.81
N VAL A 131 11.44 1.18 -12.16
CA VAL A 131 11.09 -0.19 -11.75
C VAL A 131 10.52 -0.94 -12.95
N THR A 132 11.21 -2.00 -13.37
CA THR A 132 10.82 -2.82 -14.53
C THR A 132 10.13 -4.13 -14.14
N LYS A 133 10.14 -4.47 -12.84
CA LYS A 133 9.51 -5.68 -12.33
C LYS A 133 7.99 -5.54 -12.36
N GLU A 134 7.32 -6.54 -12.90
CA GLU A 134 5.87 -6.65 -12.75
C GLU A 134 5.49 -6.88 -11.28
N LEU A 135 4.44 -6.21 -10.85
CA LEU A 135 3.90 -6.25 -9.50
C LEU A 135 2.44 -6.73 -9.54
N PRO A 136 2.21 -8.04 -9.77
CA PRO A 136 0.86 -8.58 -9.86
C PRO A 136 0.16 -8.55 -8.51
N LEU A 137 -1.15 -8.32 -8.53
CA LEU A 137 -2.03 -8.48 -7.38
C LEU A 137 -2.38 -9.97 -7.17
N PRO A 138 -2.82 -10.36 -5.97
CA PRO A 138 -3.45 -11.66 -5.74
C PRO A 138 -4.63 -11.88 -6.69
N ILE A 139 -4.81 -13.10 -7.16
CA ILE A 139 -5.95 -13.47 -8.01
C ILE A 139 -7.22 -13.46 -7.17
N ALA A 140 -8.30 -12.91 -7.73
CA ALA A 140 -9.58 -12.84 -7.04
C ALA A 140 -10.19 -14.23 -6.84
N SER A 141 -10.50 -14.56 -5.59
CA SER A 141 -11.10 -15.83 -5.18
C SER A 141 -12.61 -15.83 -5.41
N THR A 142 -13.08 -16.83 -6.14
CA THR A 142 -14.52 -17.08 -6.30
C THR A 142 -15.13 -17.82 -5.10
N GLU A 143 -14.30 -18.41 -4.24
CA GLU A 143 -14.74 -19.08 -3.02
C GLU A 143 -15.16 -18.11 -1.93
N ARG A 144 -14.57 -16.91 -1.92
CA ARG A 144 -14.99 -15.82 -1.04
C ARG A 144 -16.31 -15.23 -1.51
N PHE A 145 -17.30 -15.26 -0.66
CA PHE A 145 -18.65 -14.78 -0.95
C PHE A 145 -19.08 -13.58 -0.08
N ALA A 146 -18.22 -13.12 0.81
CA ALA A 146 -18.48 -11.99 1.69
C ALA A 146 -17.20 -11.19 1.97
N THR A 147 -17.37 -9.88 2.15
CA THR A 147 -16.34 -8.95 2.63
C THR A 147 -16.86 -8.19 3.83
N LEU A 148 -15.96 -7.86 4.75
CA LEU A 148 -16.25 -7.07 5.94
C LEU A 148 -15.42 -5.78 5.87
N ASP A 149 -16.08 -4.64 5.86
CA ASP A 149 -15.46 -3.31 5.88
C ASP A 149 -15.71 -2.64 7.23
N THR A 150 -14.63 -2.27 7.90
CA THR A 150 -14.65 -1.57 9.19
C THR A 150 -14.45 -0.06 9.07
N GLY A 151 -14.54 0.50 7.85
CA GLY A 151 -14.38 1.94 7.62
C GLY A 151 -12.96 2.42 7.94
N ALA A 152 -12.80 3.32 8.90
CA ALA A 152 -11.50 3.92 9.22
C ALA A 152 -10.47 2.97 9.83
N GLY A 153 -10.88 1.77 10.30
CA GLY A 153 -9.99 0.77 10.90
C GLY A 153 -9.41 1.15 12.27
N VAL A 154 -9.65 2.39 12.75
CA VAL A 154 -9.22 2.89 14.06
C VAL A 154 -10.40 3.56 14.75
N PHE A 155 -10.69 3.12 15.96
CA PHE A 155 -11.85 3.57 16.74
C PHE A 155 -11.40 4.10 18.09
N ALA A 156 -12.09 5.12 18.60
CA ALA A 156 -11.90 5.55 19.98
C ALA A 156 -12.42 4.46 20.94
N ALA A 157 -11.80 4.30 22.10
CA ALA A 157 -12.12 3.23 23.07
C ALA A 157 -13.58 3.19 23.54
N SER A 158 -14.31 4.30 23.44
CA SER A 158 -15.72 4.42 23.84
C SER A 158 -16.69 4.54 22.66
N ALA A 159 -16.19 4.53 21.43
CA ALA A 159 -17.04 4.65 20.25
C ALA A 159 -17.62 3.28 19.85
N PRO A 160 -18.87 3.24 19.35
CA PRO A 160 -19.37 2.02 18.72
C PRO A 160 -18.53 1.70 17.48
N VAL A 161 -18.22 0.42 17.29
CA VAL A 161 -17.59 -0.06 16.07
C VAL A 161 -18.70 -0.42 15.08
N THR A 162 -18.71 0.30 13.96
CA THR A 162 -19.63 0.01 12.86
C THR A 162 -18.84 -0.73 11.77
N PHE A 163 -19.40 -1.77 11.22
CA PHE A 163 -18.86 -2.51 10.09
C PHE A 163 -19.94 -2.77 9.06
N THR A 164 -19.52 -2.87 7.80
CA THR A 164 -20.40 -3.21 6.69
C THR A 164 -20.02 -4.60 6.17
N LEU A 165 -20.96 -5.52 6.21
CA LEU A 165 -20.83 -6.83 5.61
C LEU A 165 -21.46 -6.80 4.21
N THR A 166 -20.68 -7.08 3.17
CA THR A 166 -21.17 -7.20 1.80
C THR A 166 -21.08 -8.64 1.35
N GLN A 167 -22.17 -9.21 0.82
CA GLN A 167 -22.24 -10.60 0.39
C GLN A 167 -22.65 -10.68 -1.08
N ARG A 168 -22.04 -11.61 -1.84
CA ARG A 168 -22.43 -11.92 -3.21
C ARG A 168 -23.79 -12.62 -3.30
N ARG A 169 -24.15 -13.35 -2.26
CA ARG A 169 -25.46 -13.99 -2.08
C ARG A 169 -25.78 -14.00 -0.58
N PRO A 170 -27.02 -13.77 -0.18
CA PRO A 170 -27.40 -13.81 1.21
C PRO A 170 -27.20 -15.21 1.78
N ILE A 171 -26.48 -15.30 2.87
CA ILE A 171 -26.30 -16.52 3.66
C ILE A 171 -26.92 -16.26 5.04
N LYS A 172 -27.75 -17.15 5.48
CA LYS A 172 -28.45 -17.05 6.75
C LYS A 172 -28.31 -18.32 7.56
N PRO A 173 -28.30 -18.22 8.89
CA PRO A 173 -28.02 -17.05 9.72
C PRO A 173 -26.52 -16.69 9.68
N LEU A 174 -26.18 -15.45 10.02
CA LEU A 174 -24.81 -14.98 10.17
C LEU A 174 -24.45 -14.89 11.64
N PHE A 175 -23.35 -15.51 12.01
CA PHE A 175 -22.74 -15.33 13.32
C PHE A 175 -21.59 -14.34 13.22
N VAL A 176 -21.72 -13.21 13.95
CA VAL A 176 -20.66 -12.19 14.05
C VAL A 176 -20.09 -12.24 15.44
N ALA A 177 -18.76 -12.31 15.54
CA ALA A 177 -18.07 -12.30 16.81
C ALA A 177 -16.85 -11.35 16.75
N ALA A 178 -16.67 -10.56 17.81
CA ALA A 178 -15.50 -9.72 17.99
C ALA A 178 -14.57 -10.33 19.02
N TYR A 179 -13.28 -10.36 18.70
CA TYR A 179 -12.22 -10.88 19.57
C TYR A 179 -11.21 -9.79 19.88
N CYS A 180 -10.76 -9.73 21.13
CA CYS A 180 -9.66 -8.90 21.55
C CYS A 180 -8.64 -9.77 22.29
N ARG A 181 -7.39 -9.82 21.81
CA ARG A 181 -6.30 -10.63 22.39
C ARG A 181 -6.66 -12.10 22.63
N GLY A 182 -7.46 -12.69 21.73
CA GLY A 182 -7.88 -14.08 21.83
C GLY A 182 -9.14 -14.33 22.66
N GLU A 183 -9.67 -13.33 23.35
CA GLU A 183 -10.94 -13.41 24.08
C GLU A 183 -12.10 -12.85 23.26
N MET A 184 -13.21 -13.55 23.23
CA MET A 184 -14.43 -13.09 22.58
C MET A 184 -15.10 -12.02 23.44
N ILE A 185 -15.15 -10.79 22.93
CA ILE A 185 -15.68 -9.61 23.65
C ILE A 185 -17.11 -9.28 23.27
N ALA A 186 -17.57 -9.72 22.09
CA ALA A 186 -18.95 -9.54 21.63
C ALA A 186 -19.32 -10.63 20.66
N GLN A 187 -20.60 -10.98 20.60
CA GLN A 187 -21.17 -11.89 19.61
C GLN A 187 -22.61 -11.51 19.29
N GLN A 188 -23.00 -11.72 18.06
CA GLN A 188 -24.38 -11.51 17.61
C GLN A 188 -24.74 -12.48 16.49
N MET A 189 -25.97 -12.97 16.52
CA MET A 189 -26.57 -13.67 15.39
C MET A 189 -27.36 -12.64 14.58
N ILE A 190 -27.07 -12.53 13.29
CA ILE A 190 -27.81 -11.67 12.37
C ILE A 190 -28.69 -12.55 11.51
N GLU A 191 -30.01 -12.36 11.67
CA GLU A 191 -30.99 -12.92 10.75
C GLU A 191 -31.21 -11.89 9.65
N ALA A 192 -30.75 -12.20 8.44
CA ALA A 192 -30.93 -11.32 7.32
C ALA A 192 -32.43 -11.24 6.96
N ASP A 193 -33.00 -10.06 6.85
CA ASP A 193 -34.34 -9.84 6.35
C ASP A 193 -34.53 -10.42 4.95
N THR A 194 -35.77 -10.78 4.58
CA THR A 194 -36.09 -11.42 3.32
C THR A 194 -35.58 -10.61 2.14
N TYR A 195 -34.61 -11.21 1.44
CA TYR A 195 -34.04 -10.66 0.22
C TYR A 195 -35.11 -10.64 -0.89
N ASP A 196 -35.37 -9.46 -1.42
CA ASP A 196 -36.09 -9.32 -2.69
C ASP A 196 -35.08 -9.51 -3.84
N SER A 197 -35.19 -10.64 -4.53
CA SER A 197 -34.22 -11.10 -5.53
C SER A 197 -34.21 -10.29 -6.83
N THR A 198 -35.02 -9.23 -6.93
CA THR A 198 -35.28 -8.59 -8.21
C THR A 198 -34.46 -7.34 -8.50
N ASP A 199 -33.78 -6.69 -7.50
CA ASP A 199 -33.24 -5.36 -7.77
C ASP A 199 -31.80 -5.05 -7.32
N ARG A 200 -31.09 -5.93 -6.61
CA ARG A 200 -29.69 -5.65 -6.24
C ARG A 200 -28.84 -6.93 -6.18
N PRO A 201 -27.69 -6.95 -6.88
CA PRO A 201 -26.79 -8.11 -6.83
C PRO A 201 -26.08 -8.27 -5.47
N TYR A 202 -26.17 -7.30 -4.56
CA TYR A 202 -25.46 -7.31 -3.28
C TYR A 202 -26.35 -6.88 -2.12
N ALA A 203 -26.25 -7.60 -1.01
CA ALA A 203 -26.83 -7.19 0.26
C ALA A 203 -25.72 -6.56 1.14
N SER A 204 -25.89 -5.32 1.61
CA SER A 204 -25.04 -4.70 2.62
C SER A 204 -25.80 -4.55 3.93
N TYR A 205 -25.13 -4.83 5.04
CA TYR A 205 -25.66 -4.69 6.40
C TYR A 205 -24.75 -3.71 7.15
N GLY A 206 -25.30 -2.68 7.71
CA GLY A 206 -24.62 -1.67 8.52
C GLY A 206 -24.86 -1.86 10.01
#